data_a1261ddd01f3ba26b45cedbb55b25a4e
#
_entry.id   a1261ddd01f3ba26b45cedbb55b25a4e
#
_cell.length_a   1.000
_cell.length_b   1.000
_cell.length_c   1.000
_cell.angle_alpha   90.00
_cell.angle_beta   90.00
_cell.angle_gamma   90.00
#
_symmetry.space_group_name_H-M   'P 1'
#
loop_
_entity.id
_entity.type
_entity.pdbx_description
1 polymer ?
#
loop_
_entity_poly.entity_id
_entity_poly.type
_entity_poly.pdbx_seq_one_letter_code
_entity_poly.pdbx_strand_id
1 'polypeptide(L)'
;MNREPEPISSARLDLISVGLDFVRAALDGRIEEAERYAGVTLPSGWERDAQSALRYRRAQMEADPSTRPWLLRLIRVRDTGEVAGYVNFHGPPEDRGWVEIGYQIEPSFRRRGYAFEAAIAMFEWAADQGVGRFRASVSPNNQPSLAMVRKMGFHRVGHQWDDIDGLEYVFEASLADVLRAKHAAEEAGAE
;
A
#
# COMPACT_ATOMS: atom_id res chain seq x y z
N MET A 1 6.57 7.94 25.03
CA MET A 1 6.33 6.55 24.53
C MET A 1 5.56 6.70 23.22
N ASN A 2 6.22 6.56 22.07
CA ASN A 2 5.50 6.57 20.77
C ASN A 2 4.66 5.30 20.70
N ARG A 3 3.35 5.46 20.83
CA ARG A 3 2.39 4.37 20.63
C ARG A 3 2.51 3.91 19.18
N GLU A 4 2.64 2.61 18.94
CA GLU A 4 2.59 2.03 17.60
C GLU A 4 1.30 2.49 16.90
N PRO A 5 1.36 2.90 15.60
CA PRO A 5 0.14 3.23 14.87
C PRO A 5 -0.81 2.02 14.85
N GLU A 6 -2.07 2.26 15.18
CA GLU A 6 -3.07 1.19 15.14
C GLU A 6 -3.24 0.67 13.71
N PRO A 7 -3.51 -0.64 13.53
CA PRO A 7 -3.80 -1.19 12.22
C PRO A 7 -5.01 -0.51 11.59
N ILE A 8 -4.95 -0.29 10.28
CA ILE A 8 -6.15 0.09 9.51
C ILE A 8 -6.88 -1.21 9.18
N SER A 9 -8.11 -1.35 9.66
CA SER A 9 -8.91 -2.57 9.47
C SER A 9 -9.96 -2.38 8.37
N SER A 10 -10.17 -3.42 7.56
CA SER A 10 -11.25 -3.52 6.58
C SER A 10 -12.12 -4.76 6.86
N ALA A 11 -12.93 -5.20 5.91
CA ALA A 11 -13.78 -6.37 6.10
C ALA A 11 -12.97 -7.66 6.37
N ARG A 12 -11.87 -7.87 5.63
CA ARG A 12 -11.06 -9.10 5.68
C ARG A 12 -9.62 -8.88 6.09
N LEU A 13 -9.14 -7.63 6.13
CA LEU A 13 -7.72 -7.31 6.25
C LEU A 13 -7.44 -6.42 7.46
N ASP A 14 -6.24 -6.60 8.01
CA ASP A 14 -5.59 -5.62 8.88
C ASP A 14 -4.32 -5.12 8.19
N LEU A 15 -4.20 -3.82 8.02
CA LEU A 15 -3.03 -3.16 7.44
C LEU A 15 -2.09 -2.72 8.58
N ILE A 16 -1.07 -3.52 8.83
CA ILE A 16 -0.16 -3.36 9.97
C ILE A 16 0.98 -2.42 9.60
N SER A 17 1.05 -1.26 10.25
CA SER A 17 2.17 -0.32 10.08
C SER A 17 3.46 -0.91 10.64
N VAL A 18 4.53 -0.94 9.83
CA VAL A 18 5.84 -1.40 10.28
C VAL A 18 6.79 -0.24 10.56
N GLY A 19 7.66 -0.41 11.54
CA GLY A 19 8.63 0.59 11.93
C GLY A 19 10.02 0.32 11.34
N LEU A 20 10.95 1.22 11.66
CA LEU A 20 12.32 1.15 11.17
C LEU A 20 13.05 -0.14 11.58
N ASP A 21 12.79 -0.66 12.79
CA ASP A 21 13.43 -1.88 13.28
C ASP A 21 12.98 -3.11 12.46
N PHE A 22 11.67 -3.19 12.11
CA PHE A 22 11.18 -4.19 11.16
C PHE A 22 11.93 -4.10 9.82
N VAL A 23 11.96 -2.89 9.25
CA VAL A 23 12.56 -2.67 7.92
C VAL A 23 14.05 -3.03 7.92
N ARG A 24 14.79 -2.66 8.95
CA ARG A 24 16.21 -3.02 9.09
C ARG A 24 16.39 -4.52 9.22
N ALA A 25 15.65 -5.18 10.11
CA ALA A 25 15.72 -6.62 10.30
C ALA A 25 15.43 -7.39 9.01
N ALA A 26 14.37 -7.00 8.27
CA ALA A 26 14.01 -7.61 7.00
C ALA A 26 15.10 -7.43 5.92
N LEU A 27 15.69 -6.23 5.81
CA LEU A 27 16.77 -5.94 4.86
C LEU A 27 18.07 -6.70 5.18
N ASP A 28 18.33 -6.97 6.46
CA ASP A 28 19.49 -7.72 6.93
C ASP A 28 19.26 -9.25 6.86
N GLY A 29 18.09 -9.70 6.40
CA GLY A 29 17.72 -11.12 6.33
C GLY A 29 17.39 -11.75 7.69
N ARG A 30 17.22 -10.95 8.75
CA ARG A 30 16.83 -11.38 10.10
C ARG A 30 15.31 -11.51 10.20
N ILE A 31 14.75 -12.46 9.44
CA ILE A 31 13.30 -12.55 9.19
C ILE A 31 12.52 -12.80 10.49
N GLU A 32 12.94 -13.75 11.33
CA GLU A 32 12.29 -14.03 12.61
C GLU A 32 12.23 -12.80 13.54
N GLU A 33 13.23 -11.92 13.44
CA GLU A 33 13.25 -10.68 14.21
C GLU A 33 12.26 -9.67 13.62
N ALA A 34 12.20 -9.54 12.29
CA ALA A 34 11.21 -8.69 11.61
C ALA A 34 9.78 -9.15 11.94
N GLU A 35 9.51 -10.45 11.91
CA GLU A 35 8.22 -11.04 12.27
C GLU A 35 7.80 -10.67 13.70
N ARG A 36 8.75 -10.73 14.65
CA ARG A 36 8.49 -10.33 16.04
C ARG A 36 8.11 -8.86 16.18
N TYR A 37 8.78 -7.96 15.41
CA TYR A 37 8.45 -6.53 15.42
C TYR A 37 7.06 -6.23 14.89
N ALA A 38 6.58 -6.97 13.90
CA ALA A 38 5.28 -6.75 13.28
C ALA A 38 4.16 -7.65 13.87
N GLY A 39 4.51 -8.68 14.64
CA GLY A 39 3.55 -9.65 15.16
C GLY A 39 2.87 -10.48 14.06
N VAL A 40 3.62 -10.85 13.02
CA VAL A 40 3.13 -11.61 11.85
C VAL A 40 4.12 -12.70 11.46
N THR A 41 3.69 -13.63 10.62
CA THR A 41 4.57 -14.54 9.88
C THR A 41 4.64 -14.11 8.42
N LEU A 42 5.85 -13.92 7.89
CA LEU A 42 6.08 -13.48 6.53
C LEU A 42 6.15 -14.69 5.57
N PRO A 43 5.66 -14.58 4.34
CA PRO A 43 5.88 -15.58 3.31
C PRO A 43 7.37 -15.77 3.04
N SER A 44 7.77 -17.01 2.73
CA SER A 44 9.17 -17.31 2.40
C SER A 44 9.67 -16.47 1.22
N GLY A 45 10.74 -15.73 1.43
CA GLY A 45 11.35 -14.87 0.39
C GLY A 45 10.69 -13.50 0.21
N TRP A 46 9.69 -13.17 1.02
CA TRP A 46 9.00 -11.88 0.98
C TRP A 46 9.97 -10.70 1.03
N GLU A 47 11.01 -10.79 1.83
CA GLU A 47 12.03 -9.76 1.99
C GLU A 47 12.78 -9.45 0.68
N ARG A 48 12.96 -10.44 -0.19
CA ARG A 48 13.59 -10.25 -1.51
C ARG A 48 12.66 -9.53 -2.46
N ASP A 49 11.39 -9.92 -2.49
CA ASP A 49 10.39 -9.33 -3.36
C ASP A 49 10.03 -7.89 -2.94
N ALA A 50 10.09 -7.60 -1.63
CA ALA A 50 9.86 -6.27 -1.07
C ALA A 50 11.13 -5.38 -0.99
N GLN A 51 12.31 -5.88 -1.39
CA GLN A 51 13.62 -5.25 -1.10
C GLN A 51 13.71 -3.77 -1.55
N SER A 52 13.24 -3.46 -2.75
CA SER A 52 13.26 -2.09 -3.28
C SER A 52 12.39 -1.16 -2.43
N ALA A 53 11.18 -1.58 -2.12
CA ALA A 53 10.27 -0.83 -1.24
C ALA A 53 10.89 -0.64 0.15
N LEU A 54 11.43 -1.70 0.75
CA LEU A 54 12.07 -1.64 2.08
C LEU A 54 13.24 -0.66 2.12
N ARG A 55 14.13 -0.68 1.13
CA ARG A 55 15.27 0.26 1.05
C ARG A 55 14.81 1.71 0.97
N TYR A 56 13.83 1.99 0.12
CA TYR A 56 13.30 3.32 -0.04
C TYR A 56 12.60 3.82 1.24
N ARG A 57 11.77 2.98 1.85
CA ARG A 57 11.05 3.32 3.09
C ARG A 57 12.00 3.50 4.27
N ARG A 58 13.08 2.71 4.34
CA ARG A 58 14.13 2.91 5.35
C ARG A 58 14.69 4.33 5.28
N ALA A 59 15.12 4.75 4.09
CA ALA A 59 15.70 6.09 3.92
C ALA A 59 14.72 7.20 4.33
N GLN A 60 13.44 7.07 3.98
CA GLN A 60 12.41 8.04 4.39
C GLN A 60 12.21 8.07 5.91
N MET A 61 12.09 6.89 6.56
CA MET A 61 11.90 6.79 8.01
C MET A 61 13.11 7.28 8.81
N GLU A 62 14.34 7.11 8.27
CA GLU A 62 15.57 7.62 8.88
C GLU A 62 15.68 9.15 8.75
N ALA A 63 15.23 9.71 7.62
CA ALA A 63 15.22 11.14 7.39
C ALA A 63 14.15 11.85 8.23
N ASP A 64 12.95 11.30 8.29
CA ASP A 64 11.84 11.84 9.08
C ASP A 64 10.95 10.70 9.64
N PRO A 65 11.11 10.34 10.91
CA PRO A 65 10.28 9.32 11.57
C PRO A 65 8.77 9.62 11.59
N SER A 66 8.36 10.89 11.45
CA SER A 66 6.95 11.28 11.46
C SER A 66 6.19 10.81 10.20
N THR A 67 6.90 10.46 9.14
CA THR A 67 6.33 9.93 7.89
C THR A 67 5.79 8.51 8.02
N ARG A 68 6.20 7.75 9.04
CA ARG A 68 5.88 6.34 9.24
C ARG A 68 4.39 5.99 9.04
N PRO A 69 3.40 6.74 9.55
CA PRO A 69 1.99 6.37 9.38
C PRO A 69 1.53 6.28 7.93
N TRP A 70 2.18 6.98 7.02
CA TRP A 70 1.89 7.02 5.59
C TRP A 70 2.58 5.92 4.79
N LEU A 71 3.64 5.33 5.36
CA LEU A 71 4.51 4.42 4.65
C LEU A 71 4.00 2.96 4.71
N LEU A 72 4.94 2.03 4.72
CA LEU A 72 4.70 0.61 4.55
C LEU A 72 3.75 0.01 5.59
N ARG A 73 2.71 -0.68 5.10
CA ARG A 73 1.83 -1.54 5.90
C ARG A 73 1.77 -2.94 5.30
N LEU A 74 1.93 -3.94 6.14
CA LEU A 74 1.71 -5.33 5.75
C LEU A 74 0.21 -5.59 5.65
N ILE A 75 -0.21 -6.32 4.63
CA ILE A 75 -1.60 -6.74 4.42
C ILE A 75 -1.78 -8.11 5.07
N ARG A 76 -2.28 -8.14 6.30
CA ARG A 76 -2.61 -9.39 7.01
C ARG A 76 -4.04 -9.79 6.72
N VAL A 77 -4.24 -11.03 6.26
CA VAL A 77 -5.57 -11.63 6.12
C VAL A 77 -6.05 -12.06 7.49
N ARG A 78 -7.19 -11.52 7.94
CA ARG A 78 -7.65 -11.68 9.32
C ARG A 78 -7.97 -13.12 9.69
N ASP A 79 -8.61 -13.86 8.78
CA ASP A 79 -9.05 -15.23 9.04
C ASP A 79 -7.88 -16.23 9.16
N THR A 80 -6.79 -16.01 8.40
CA THR A 80 -5.66 -16.95 8.37
C THR A 80 -4.44 -16.44 9.12
N GLY A 81 -4.37 -15.13 9.40
CA GLY A 81 -3.19 -14.48 9.99
C GLY A 81 -2.03 -14.31 9.01
N GLU A 82 -2.16 -14.80 7.76
CA GLU A 82 -1.11 -14.76 6.75
C GLU A 82 -0.92 -13.35 6.17
N VAL A 83 0.30 -13.01 5.78
CA VAL A 83 0.62 -11.76 5.08
C VAL A 83 0.45 -11.96 3.58
N ALA A 84 -0.53 -11.27 3.00
CA ALA A 84 -0.84 -11.32 1.56
C ALA A 84 0.00 -10.36 0.70
N GLY A 85 0.82 -9.52 1.31
CA GLY A 85 1.63 -8.52 0.64
C GLY A 85 1.77 -7.23 1.45
N TYR A 86 1.95 -6.11 0.75
CA TYR A 86 2.03 -4.80 1.40
C TYR A 86 1.31 -3.72 0.59
N VAL A 87 0.97 -2.63 1.27
CA VAL A 87 0.45 -1.38 0.71
C VAL A 87 1.15 -0.21 1.40
N ASN A 88 1.33 0.88 0.68
CA ASN A 88 1.92 2.11 1.22
C ASN A 88 1.46 3.34 0.45
N PHE A 89 1.58 4.51 1.06
CA PHE A 89 1.77 5.73 0.29
C PHE A 89 3.27 5.98 0.07
N HIS A 90 3.61 6.79 -0.94
CA HIS A 90 4.99 7.16 -1.22
C HIS A 90 5.53 8.20 -0.23
N GLY A 91 4.66 8.76 0.60
CA GLY A 91 4.95 9.72 1.65
C GLY A 91 3.67 10.35 2.21
N PRO A 92 3.80 11.30 3.16
CA PRO A 92 2.71 12.15 3.57
C PRO A 92 2.22 13.03 2.40
N PRO A 93 1.07 13.70 2.53
CA PRO A 93 0.56 14.57 1.48
C PRO A 93 1.57 15.66 1.13
N GLU A 94 1.83 15.83 -0.17
CA GLU A 94 2.64 16.90 -0.71
C GLU A 94 1.88 18.25 -0.67
N ASP A 95 2.57 19.34 -1.00
CA ASP A 95 2.00 20.71 -1.02
C ASP A 95 0.70 20.82 -1.85
N ARG A 96 0.52 19.93 -2.84
CA ARG A 96 -0.69 19.86 -3.67
C ARG A 96 -1.83 19.07 -3.03
N GLY A 97 -1.64 18.52 -1.83
CA GLY A 97 -2.66 17.81 -1.05
C GLY A 97 -3.05 16.45 -1.61
N TRP A 98 -2.16 15.75 -2.34
CA TRP A 98 -2.38 14.39 -2.79
C TRP A 98 -1.34 13.43 -2.20
N VAL A 99 -1.68 12.15 -2.17
CA VAL A 99 -0.78 11.05 -1.82
C VAL A 99 -0.75 10.04 -2.96
N GLU A 100 0.41 9.40 -3.18
CA GLU A 100 0.59 8.39 -4.20
C GLU A 100 0.64 7.01 -3.58
N ILE A 101 -0.18 6.07 -4.12
CA ILE A 101 -0.30 4.72 -3.61
C ILE A 101 0.57 3.73 -4.38
N GLY A 102 1.23 2.84 -3.62
CA GLY A 102 1.90 1.65 -4.12
C GLY A 102 1.44 0.41 -3.37
N TYR A 103 1.42 -0.74 -4.02
CA TYR A 103 1.07 -2.02 -3.41
C TYR A 103 1.71 -3.19 -4.14
N GLN A 104 1.87 -4.29 -3.42
CA GLN A 104 2.26 -5.58 -3.98
C GLN A 104 1.50 -6.69 -3.28
N ILE A 105 0.99 -7.65 -4.06
CA ILE A 105 0.32 -8.84 -3.56
C ILE A 105 1.13 -10.07 -3.95
N GLU A 106 1.39 -10.91 -2.96
CA GLU A 106 2.06 -12.19 -3.13
C GLU A 106 1.32 -13.06 -4.17
N PRO A 107 2.03 -13.80 -5.04
CA PRO A 107 1.41 -14.59 -6.10
C PRO A 107 0.27 -15.50 -5.64
N SER A 108 0.43 -16.16 -4.48
CA SER A 108 -0.57 -17.09 -3.90
C SER A 108 -1.85 -16.38 -3.42
N PHE A 109 -1.81 -15.06 -3.21
CA PHE A 109 -2.95 -14.25 -2.72
C PHE A 109 -3.59 -13.39 -3.81
N ARG A 110 -3.08 -13.41 -5.04
CA ARG A 110 -3.63 -12.62 -6.15
C ARG A 110 -5.04 -13.08 -6.53
N ARG A 111 -5.79 -12.18 -7.19
CA ARG A 111 -7.15 -12.40 -7.69
C ARG A 111 -8.21 -12.69 -6.61
N ARG A 112 -7.91 -12.39 -5.33
CA ARG A 112 -8.84 -12.50 -4.20
C ARG A 112 -9.44 -11.14 -3.79
N GLY A 113 -9.12 -10.06 -4.50
CA GLY A 113 -9.61 -8.71 -4.21
C GLY A 113 -8.81 -7.95 -3.14
N TYR A 114 -7.79 -8.55 -2.55
CA TYR A 114 -7.05 -7.95 -1.40
C TYR A 114 -6.37 -6.62 -1.73
N ALA A 115 -5.79 -6.46 -2.93
CA ALA A 115 -5.21 -5.18 -3.33
C ALA A 115 -6.25 -4.06 -3.35
N PHE A 116 -7.43 -4.33 -3.91
CA PHE A 116 -8.52 -3.35 -3.97
C PHE A 116 -8.98 -2.98 -2.56
N GLU A 117 -9.28 -3.97 -1.72
CA GLU A 117 -9.73 -3.77 -0.36
C GLU A 117 -8.70 -2.99 0.49
N ALA A 118 -7.41 -3.35 0.40
CA ALA A 118 -6.33 -2.66 1.10
C ALA A 118 -6.19 -1.21 0.63
N ALA A 119 -6.23 -0.96 -0.68
CA ALA A 119 -6.12 0.39 -1.22
C ALA A 119 -7.30 1.28 -0.81
N ILE A 120 -8.54 0.77 -0.85
CA ILE A 120 -9.73 1.50 -0.38
C ILE A 120 -9.58 1.86 1.09
N ALA A 121 -9.18 0.92 1.94
CA ALA A 121 -8.98 1.19 3.37
C ALA A 121 -7.90 2.25 3.63
N MET A 122 -6.81 2.25 2.83
CA MET A 122 -5.78 3.30 2.89
C MET A 122 -6.32 4.66 2.48
N PHE A 123 -7.15 4.74 1.44
CA PHE A 123 -7.75 6.00 0.99
C PHE A 123 -8.74 6.56 2.02
N GLU A 124 -9.57 5.71 2.62
CA GLU A 124 -10.50 6.11 3.68
C GLU A 124 -9.72 6.64 4.90
N TRP A 125 -8.68 5.93 5.33
CA TRP A 125 -7.80 6.40 6.39
C TRP A 125 -7.13 7.75 6.06
N ALA A 126 -6.63 7.93 4.83
CA ALA A 126 -6.02 9.18 4.40
C ALA A 126 -7.04 10.33 4.35
N ALA A 127 -8.29 10.04 3.99
CA ALA A 127 -9.37 11.01 4.02
C ALA A 127 -9.66 11.51 5.44
N ASP A 128 -9.62 10.62 6.43
CA ASP A 128 -9.73 11.00 7.86
C ASP A 128 -8.57 11.90 8.31
N GLN A 129 -7.41 11.84 7.60
CA GLN A 129 -6.29 12.76 7.80
C GLN A 129 -6.39 14.03 6.95
N GLY A 130 -7.51 14.27 6.25
CA GLY A 130 -7.76 15.46 5.43
C GLY A 130 -7.29 15.38 3.97
N VAL A 131 -6.89 14.20 3.48
CA VAL A 131 -6.48 14.00 2.09
C VAL A 131 -7.69 13.67 1.22
N GLY A 132 -7.93 14.46 0.18
CA GLY A 132 -9.06 14.26 -0.74
C GLY A 132 -8.66 13.88 -2.17
N ARG A 133 -7.36 13.74 -2.46
CA ARG A 133 -6.84 13.45 -3.80
C ARG A 133 -5.77 12.37 -3.76
N PHE A 134 -5.83 11.45 -4.72
CA PHE A 134 -4.98 10.27 -4.78
C PHE A 134 -4.32 10.17 -6.15
N ARG A 135 -3.08 9.68 -6.16
CA ARG A 135 -2.30 9.41 -7.37
C ARG A 135 -1.82 7.98 -7.39
N ALA A 136 -1.63 7.45 -8.59
CA ALA A 136 -0.92 6.20 -8.84
C ALA A 136 -0.13 6.33 -10.14
N SER A 137 1.13 5.88 -10.13
CA SER A 137 1.97 5.78 -11.32
C SER A 137 2.14 4.30 -11.69
N VAL A 138 1.91 3.97 -12.96
CA VAL A 138 1.85 2.58 -13.40
C VAL A 138 2.57 2.41 -14.73
N SER A 139 3.52 1.48 -14.80
CA SER A 139 4.18 1.11 -16.04
C SER A 139 3.15 0.64 -17.09
N PRO A 140 3.28 1.05 -18.38
CA PRO A 140 2.43 0.61 -19.47
C PRO A 140 2.32 -0.91 -19.62
N ASN A 141 3.37 -1.62 -19.18
CA ASN A 141 3.45 -3.08 -19.26
C ASN A 141 2.77 -3.80 -18.08
N ASN A 142 2.41 -3.09 -17.01
CA ASN A 142 1.77 -3.66 -15.82
C ASN A 142 0.24 -3.69 -15.98
N GLN A 143 -0.26 -4.60 -16.83
CA GLN A 143 -1.68 -4.72 -17.11
C GLN A 143 -2.56 -4.97 -15.87
N PRO A 144 -2.14 -5.80 -14.88
CA PRO A 144 -2.90 -5.97 -13.64
C PRO A 144 -3.08 -4.65 -12.86
N SER A 145 -2.03 -3.84 -12.70
CA SER A 145 -2.10 -2.55 -12.01
C SER A 145 -2.91 -1.53 -12.82
N LEU A 146 -2.81 -1.53 -14.15
CA LEU A 146 -3.64 -0.67 -15.01
C LEU A 146 -5.14 -0.99 -14.88
N ALA A 147 -5.50 -2.28 -14.79
CA ALA A 147 -6.88 -2.68 -14.54
C ALA A 147 -7.33 -2.27 -13.13
N MET A 148 -6.45 -2.40 -12.16
CA MET A 148 -6.71 -2.09 -10.76
C MET A 148 -6.98 -0.59 -10.54
N VAL A 149 -6.14 0.31 -11.07
CA VAL A 149 -6.34 1.76 -10.91
C VAL A 149 -7.65 2.21 -11.55
N ARG A 150 -8.03 1.64 -12.71
CA ARG A 150 -9.34 1.91 -13.34
C ARG A 150 -10.49 1.43 -12.45
N LYS A 151 -10.38 0.22 -11.89
CA LYS A 151 -11.38 -0.33 -10.95
C LYS A 151 -11.55 0.56 -9.71
N MET A 152 -10.51 1.21 -9.23
CA MET A 152 -10.54 2.14 -8.10
C MET A 152 -11.08 3.54 -8.47
N GLY A 153 -11.52 3.76 -9.70
CA GLY A 153 -12.08 5.04 -10.14
C GLY A 153 -11.05 6.08 -10.60
N PHE A 154 -9.79 5.67 -10.78
CA PHE A 154 -8.73 6.57 -11.26
C PHE A 154 -8.84 6.81 -12.78
N HIS A 155 -8.52 8.01 -13.21
CA HIS A 155 -8.42 8.40 -14.62
C HIS A 155 -7.01 8.86 -14.95
N ARG A 156 -6.57 8.55 -16.17
CA ARG A 156 -5.22 8.92 -16.61
C ARG A 156 -5.14 10.44 -16.86
N VAL A 157 -4.15 11.08 -16.24
CA VAL A 157 -3.90 12.53 -16.36
C VAL A 157 -2.61 12.84 -17.14
N GLY A 158 -1.72 11.85 -17.31
CA GLY A 158 -0.45 12.09 -18.00
C GLY A 158 0.45 10.88 -18.05
N HIS A 159 1.73 11.17 -18.15
CA HIS A 159 2.82 10.21 -18.03
C HIS A 159 4.04 10.91 -17.44
N GLN A 160 4.93 10.14 -16.86
CA GLN A 160 6.22 10.58 -16.34
C GLN A 160 7.32 9.56 -16.66
N TRP A 161 8.56 9.96 -16.47
CA TRP A 161 9.70 9.06 -16.50
C TRP A 161 10.23 8.88 -15.09
N ASP A 162 10.29 7.64 -14.63
CA ASP A 162 10.95 7.26 -13.39
C ASP A 162 12.34 6.68 -13.71
N ASP A 163 13.37 7.01 -12.94
CA ASP A 163 14.74 6.58 -13.18
C ASP A 163 14.97 5.08 -12.98
N ILE A 164 14.06 4.42 -12.25
CA ILE A 164 14.12 2.99 -11.94
C ILE A 164 13.14 2.21 -12.83
N ASP A 165 11.88 2.65 -12.88
CA ASP A 165 10.78 1.93 -13.52
C ASP A 165 10.53 2.37 -14.99
N GLY A 166 11.19 3.45 -15.43
CA GLY A 166 11.10 3.99 -16.78
C GLY A 166 9.79 4.76 -17.01
N LEU A 167 9.16 4.55 -18.17
CA LEU A 167 7.92 5.22 -18.52
C LEU A 167 6.76 4.72 -17.64
N GLU A 168 6.05 5.66 -17.02
CA GLU A 168 4.84 5.40 -16.25
C GLU A 168 3.68 6.27 -16.72
N TYR A 169 2.48 5.70 -16.71
CA TYR A 169 1.23 6.46 -16.83
C TYR A 169 0.80 6.95 -15.46
N VAL A 170 0.48 8.24 -15.38
CA VAL A 170 0.03 8.89 -14.14
C VAL A 170 -1.49 8.93 -14.13
N PHE A 171 -2.06 8.46 -13.03
CA PHE A 171 -3.49 8.42 -12.79
C PHE A 171 -3.83 9.21 -11.53
N GLU A 172 -5.01 9.85 -11.52
CA GLU A 172 -5.52 10.58 -10.35
C GLU A 172 -6.99 10.22 -10.11
N ALA A 173 -7.38 10.30 -8.84
CA ALA A 173 -8.77 10.17 -8.40
C ALA A 173 -9.06 11.13 -7.23
N SER A 174 -10.29 11.59 -7.13
CA SER A 174 -10.81 12.21 -5.91
C SER A 174 -11.33 11.16 -4.94
N LEU A 175 -11.52 11.53 -3.67
CA LEU A 175 -12.21 10.66 -2.70
C LEU A 175 -13.60 10.24 -3.21
N ALA A 176 -14.33 11.14 -3.84
CA ALA A 176 -15.65 10.82 -4.39
C ALA A 176 -15.60 9.74 -5.50
N ASP A 177 -14.55 9.75 -6.34
CA ASP A 177 -14.35 8.72 -7.37
C ASP A 177 -14.08 7.36 -6.73
N VAL A 178 -13.20 7.32 -5.72
CA VAL A 178 -12.86 6.11 -4.96
C VAL A 178 -14.09 5.51 -4.26
N LEU A 179 -14.88 6.34 -3.58
CA LEU A 179 -16.08 5.88 -2.88
C LEU A 179 -17.15 5.35 -3.84
N ARG A 180 -17.32 5.97 -5.02
CA ARG A 180 -18.21 5.42 -6.07
C ARG A 180 -17.73 4.05 -6.55
N ALA A 181 -16.42 3.89 -6.76
CA ALA A 181 -15.84 2.62 -7.16
C ALA A 181 -15.99 1.53 -6.08
N LYS A 182 -15.88 1.90 -4.80
CA LYS A 182 -16.15 1.00 -3.67
C LYS A 182 -17.60 0.50 -3.71
N HIS A 183 -18.58 1.39 -3.77
CA HIS A 183 -19.99 1.02 -3.79
C HIS A 183 -20.34 0.13 -4.99
N ALA A 184 -19.85 0.46 -6.19
CA ALA A 184 -20.06 -0.38 -7.37
C ALA A 184 -19.47 -1.80 -7.21
N ALA A 185 -18.34 -1.94 -6.51
CA ALA A 185 -17.73 -3.25 -6.24
C ALA A 185 -18.51 -4.04 -5.19
N GLU A 186 -19.10 -3.38 -4.19
CA GLU A 186 -19.96 -4.00 -3.16
C GLU A 186 -21.26 -4.53 -3.77
N GLU A 187 -21.89 -3.73 -4.62
CA GLU A 187 -23.11 -4.12 -5.35
C GLU A 187 -22.87 -5.35 -6.25
N ALA A 188 -21.77 -5.35 -7.01
CA ALA A 188 -21.41 -6.46 -7.90
C ALA A 188 -21.01 -7.75 -7.15
N GLY A 189 -20.64 -7.67 -5.88
CA GLY A 189 -20.30 -8.82 -5.03
C GLY A 189 -21.49 -9.38 -4.24
N ALA A 190 -22.63 -8.68 -4.27
CA ALA A 190 -23.86 -9.08 -3.59
C ALA A 190 -24.84 -9.86 -4.51
N GLU A 191 -24.56 -9.92 -5.81
CA GLU A 191 -25.29 -10.75 -6.81
C GLU A 191 -24.62 -12.12 -6.97
#